data_425dcb8acfb39d89073f9d93602ecfff
#
_entry.id   425dcb8acfb39d89073f9d93602ecfff
#
_cell.length_a   1.000
_cell.length_b   1.000
_cell.length_c   1.000
_cell.angle_alpha   90.00
_cell.angle_beta   90.00
_cell.angle_gamma   90.00
#
_symmetry.space_group_name_H-M   'P 1'
#
loop_
_entity.id
_entity.type
_entity.pdbx_description
1 polymer ?
#
loop_
_entity_poly.entity_id
_entity_poly.type
_entity_poly.pdbx_seq_one_letter_code
_entity_poly.pdbx_strand_id
1 'polypeptide(L)'
;MTVYQALQLNAAGSKKLIAETEDRKLRLKWSAVYVFKVLLTVAFCFLFVTAFSVVFGNDNSIVGVVVLLALLAMRQADFGMKTSHGVGVLLLIFAIWAVVPKAANLVSPVAAFLLNFAALFVISVSGCHNIIMYNQFTFALGFLLLEGYEAKGVAFRQRLAALALGAVICSLVYWKNHRKVKYRRTAENIRKEFDLTSQRSRWQLGFSLAIASSMLAAELLGLPRTMWVGISVMSMTVMFREDVFYRAKRRAPFGAVGCVLFLLIYYLVPVSLHPYIGILGGIGVGFSASYSWQTIFNTLGAVYIASAIFGPWGAVLLRITANVFATAYALGFQEIFKKIAVHFPCRERSFE
;
A
#
# COMPACT_ATOMS: atom_id res chain seq x y z
N MET A 1 10.42 30.10 -2.33
CA MET A 1 9.38 29.05 -2.40
C MET A 1 8.08 29.56 -1.81
N THR A 2 6.92 29.28 -2.42
CA THR A 2 5.61 29.66 -1.89
C THR A 2 5.12 28.63 -0.86
N VAL A 3 4.17 29.03 0.00
CA VAL A 3 3.53 28.10 0.96
C VAL A 3 2.85 26.94 0.22
N TYR A 4 2.19 27.21 -0.91
CA TYR A 4 1.57 26.19 -1.73
C TYR A 4 2.57 25.14 -2.23
N GLN A 5 3.73 25.56 -2.71
CA GLN A 5 4.80 24.64 -3.13
C GLN A 5 5.34 23.80 -1.96
N ALA A 6 5.48 24.40 -0.77
CA ALA A 6 5.90 23.69 0.44
C ALA A 6 4.88 22.63 0.88
N LEU A 7 3.58 22.88 0.69
CA LEU A 7 2.52 21.93 0.96
C LEU A 7 2.54 20.72 0.01
N GLN A 8 3.12 20.84 -1.19
CA GLN A 8 3.23 19.74 -2.17
C GLN A 8 4.43 18.81 -1.92
N LEU A 9 5.41 19.20 -1.12
CA LEU A 9 6.58 18.38 -0.81
C LEU A 9 6.15 17.10 -0.05
N ASN A 10 6.88 16.00 -0.24
CA ASN A 10 6.79 14.84 0.64
C ASN A 10 7.49 15.09 2.00
N ALA A 11 7.45 14.12 2.92
CA ALA A 11 8.09 14.26 4.24
C ALA A 11 9.61 14.53 4.14
N ALA A 12 10.30 13.83 3.23
CA ALA A 12 11.74 14.02 3.02
C ALA A 12 12.05 15.42 2.47
N GLY A 13 11.30 15.87 1.46
CA GLY A 13 11.45 17.21 0.89
C GLY A 13 11.13 18.33 1.89
N SER A 14 10.10 18.15 2.75
CA SER A 14 9.78 19.13 3.80
C SER A 14 10.91 19.22 4.84
N LYS A 15 11.46 18.06 5.27
CA LYS A 15 12.59 18.03 6.22
C LYS A 15 13.85 18.64 5.63
N LYS A 16 14.14 18.36 4.36
CA LYS A 16 15.28 18.94 3.63
C LYS A 16 15.16 20.45 3.56
N LEU A 17 13.98 20.96 3.16
CA LEU A 17 13.72 22.40 3.11
C LEU A 17 13.96 23.08 4.47
N ILE A 18 13.46 22.47 5.57
CA ILE A 18 13.65 23.00 6.93
C ILE A 18 15.13 23.00 7.31
N ALA A 19 15.85 21.92 6.99
CA ALA A 19 17.28 21.80 7.33
C ALA A 19 18.18 22.78 6.57
N GLU A 20 17.89 23.04 5.28
CA GLU A 20 18.64 23.92 4.41
C GLU A 20 18.30 25.42 4.61
N THR A 21 17.28 25.73 5.42
CA THR A 21 16.88 27.13 5.70
C THR A 21 17.71 27.69 6.87
N GLU A 22 18.59 28.65 6.60
CA GLU A 22 19.45 29.28 7.61
C GLU A 22 18.69 30.27 8.50
N ASP A 23 17.80 31.10 7.92
CA ASP A 23 16.99 32.06 8.68
C ASP A 23 16.04 31.34 9.65
N ARG A 24 16.20 31.62 10.95
CA ARG A 24 15.42 31.04 12.05
C ARG A 24 13.90 31.29 11.89
N LYS A 25 13.51 32.49 11.46
CA LYS A 25 12.07 32.84 11.29
C LYS A 25 11.47 32.06 10.13
N LEU A 26 12.19 31.97 9.02
CA LEU A 26 11.77 31.24 7.84
C LEU A 26 11.75 29.72 8.09
N ARG A 27 12.71 29.19 8.83
CA ARG A 27 12.74 27.79 9.27
C ARG A 27 11.55 27.43 10.16
N LEU A 28 11.18 28.33 11.10
CA LEU A 28 9.98 28.14 11.94
C LEU A 28 8.71 28.15 11.08
N LYS A 29 8.61 29.06 10.11
CA LYS A 29 7.50 29.11 9.15
C LYS A 29 7.36 27.79 8.38
N TRP A 30 8.45 27.24 7.84
CA TRP A 30 8.40 25.96 7.10
C TRP A 30 8.07 24.78 8.00
N SER A 31 8.53 24.80 9.25
CA SER A 31 8.17 23.80 10.26
C SER A 31 6.67 23.85 10.56
N ALA A 32 6.10 25.03 10.76
CA ALA A 32 4.66 25.21 10.98
C ALA A 32 3.83 24.76 9.76
N VAL A 33 4.25 25.10 8.55
CA VAL A 33 3.61 24.63 7.30
C VAL A 33 3.65 23.11 7.20
N TYR A 34 4.75 22.48 7.58
CA TYR A 34 4.88 21.02 7.56
C TYR A 34 3.96 20.35 8.58
N VAL A 35 3.92 20.84 9.83
CA VAL A 35 2.99 20.34 10.86
C VAL A 35 1.55 20.51 10.41
N PHE A 36 1.17 21.71 9.95
CA PHE A 36 -0.17 21.99 9.45
C PHE A 36 -0.58 21.02 8.32
N LYS A 37 0.31 20.78 7.35
CA LYS A 37 0.07 19.84 6.26
C LYS A 37 -0.22 18.42 6.78
N VAL A 38 0.61 17.91 7.71
CA VAL A 38 0.43 16.57 8.26
C VAL A 38 -0.91 16.47 8.98
N LEU A 39 -1.23 17.42 9.85
CA LEU A 39 -2.50 17.43 10.59
C LEU A 39 -3.71 17.54 9.66
N LEU A 40 -3.65 18.42 8.67
CA LEU A 40 -4.72 18.56 7.67
C LEU A 40 -4.92 17.28 6.86
N THR A 41 -3.83 16.64 6.46
CA THR A 41 -3.91 15.37 5.71
C THR A 41 -4.52 14.26 6.55
N VAL A 42 -4.09 14.12 7.82
CA VAL A 42 -4.64 13.10 8.73
C VAL A 42 -6.11 13.38 9.03
N ALA A 43 -6.48 14.63 9.27
CA ALA A 43 -7.88 15.01 9.48
C ALA A 43 -8.75 14.69 8.25
N PHE A 44 -8.27 15.01 7.05
CA PHE A 44 -8.96 14.65 5.81
C PHE A 44 -9.11 13.12 5.67
N CYS A 45 -8.05 12.36 5.93
CA CYS A 45 -8.09 10.89 5.87
C CYS A 45 -9.12 10.33 6.87
N PHE A 46 -9.11 10.82 8.10
CA PHE A 46 -10.06 10.42 9.13
C PHE A 46 -11.51 10.71 8.73
N LEU A 47 -11.79 11.94 8.32
CA LEU A 47 -13.14 12.36 7.90
C LEU A 47 -13.64 11.54 6.70
N PHE A 48 -12.78 11.29 5.71
CA PHE A 48 -13.12 10.50 4.53
C PHE A 48 -13.49 9.06 4.88
N VAL A 49 -12.64 8.40 5.69
CA VAL A 49 -12.89 7.01 6.12
C VAL A 49 -14.14 6.93 7.00
N THR A 50 -14.34 7.89 7.91
CA THR A 50 -15.54 7.96 8.75
C THR A 50 -16.80 8.14 7.89
N ALA A 51 -16.78 9.01 6.88
CA ALA A 51 -17.91 9.18 5.97
C ALA A 51 -18.25 7.87 5.25
N PHE A 52 -17.26 7.12 4.76
CA PHE A 52 -17.48 5.80 4.18
C PHE A 52 -18.07 4.80 5.19
N SER A 53 -17.58 4.82 6.44
CA SER A 53 -18.08 3.94 7.50
C SER A 53 -19.54 4.23 7.86
N VAL A 54 -19.92 5.51 7.91
CA VAL A 54 -21.30 5.93 8.20
C VAL A 54 -22.25 5.52 7.07
N VAL A 55 -21.85 5.67 5.81
CA VAL A 55 -22.71 5.40 4.65
C VAL A 55 -22.80 3.89 4.35
N PHE A 56 -21.70 3.17 4.45
CA PHE A 56 -21.60 1.76 4.02
C PHE A 56 -21.40 0.76 5.15
N GLY A 57 -21.48 1.22 6.40
CA GLY A 57 -21.27 0.39 7.59
C GLY A 57 -19.81 0.26 8.02
N ASN A 58 -19.61 0.03 9.32
CA ASN A 58 -18.28 -0.04 9.94
C ASN A 58 -17.40 -1.17 9.37
N ASP A 59 -17.99 -2.29 8.95
CA ASP A 59 -17.29 -3.41 8.30
C ASP A 59 -16.64 -3.00 6.97
N ASN A 60 -17.07 -1.87 6.39
CA ASN A 60 -16.57 -1.30 5.15
C ASN A 60 -15.69 -0.06 5.35
N SER A 61 -15.28 0.25 6.58
CA SER A 61 -14.29 1.29 6.86
C SER A 61 -12.99 1.07 6.05
N ILE A 62 -12.61 -0.19 5.86
CA ILE A 62 -11.43 -0.56 5.05
C ILE A 62 -11.58 -0.16 3.58
N VAL A 63 -12.80 -0.17 3.03
CA VAL A 63 -13.05 0.32 1.66
C VAL A 63 -12.78 1.82 1.59
N GLY A 64 -13.20 2.58 2.61
CA GLY A 64 -12.87 4.00 2.72
C GLY A 64 -11.36 4.24 2.69
N VAL A 65 -10.57 3.42 3.40
CA VAL A 65 -9.09 3.49 3.37
C VAL A 65 -8.55 3.21 1.96
N VAL A 66 -9.01 2.14 1.31
CA VAL A 66 -8.53 1.72 -0.01
C VAL A 66 -8.88 2.75 -1.09
N VAL A 67 -10.11 3.25 -1.08
CA VAL A 67 -10.55 4.32 -1.99
C VAL A 67 -9.77 5.61 -1.76
N LEU A 68 -9.52 5.97 -0.49
CA LEU A 68 -8.71 7.13 -0.15
C LEU A 68 -7.28 7.03 -0.68
N LEU A 69 -6.63 5.87 -0.51
CA LEU A 69 -5.29 5.63 -1.05
C LEU A 69 -5.25 5.79 -2.57
N ALA A 70 -6.23 5.19 -3.27
CA ALA A 70 -6.36 5.34 -4.72
C ALA A 70 -6.62 6.80 -5.13
N LEU A 71 -7.50 7.50 -4.42
CA LEU A 71 -7.83 8.90 -4.67
C LEU A 71 -6.60 9.81 -4.53
N LEU A 72 -5.83 9.64 -3.45
CA LEU A 72 -4.62 10.42 -3.22
C LEU A 72 -3.53 10.12 -4.26
N ALA A 73 -3.39 8.85 -4.67
CA ALA A 73 -2.47 8.47 -5.72
C ALA A 73 -2.88 9.08 -7.07
N MET A 74 -4.13 8.92 -7.49
CA MET A 74 -4.64 9.37 -8.79
C MET A 74 -4.72 10.91 -8.92
N ARG A 75 -4.46 11.63 -7.85
CA ARG A 75 -4.30 13.09 -7.90
C ARG A 75 -3.02 13.50 -8.63
N GLN A 76 -1.96 12.70 -8.56
CA GLN A 76 -0.64 13.02 -9.10
C GLN A 76 -0.07 11.93 -10.01
N ALA A 77 -0.31 10.66 -9.66
CA ALA A 77 0.20 9.53 -10.39
C ALA A 77 -0.68 9.18 -11.60
N ASP A 78 -0.05 8.78 -12.69
CA ASP A 78 -0.71 8.34 -13.91
C ASP A 78 -0.34 6.90 -14.30
N PHE A 79 -0.98 6.39 -15.34
CA PHE A 79 -0.68 5.09 -15.92
C PHE A 79 0.22 5.17 -17.16
N GLY A 80 0.73 6.36 -17.50
CA GLY A 80 1.56 6.60 -18.69
C GLY A 80 0.87 6.30 -20.02
N MET A 81 -0.47 6.39 -20.08
CA MET A 81 -1.27 6.10 -21.28
C MET A 81 -2.41 7.10 -21.46
N LYS A 82 -3.06 7.09 -22.64
CA LYS A 82 -4.23 7.93 -22.94
C LYS A 82 -5.21 7.91 -21.77
N THR A 83 -5.69 9.07 -21.34
CA THR A 83 -6.49 9.22 -20.13
C THR A 83 -7.73 8.32 -20.10
N SER A 84 -8.42 8.13 -21.24
CA SER A 84 -9.56 7.21 -21.32
C SER A 84 -9.18 5.76 -21.05
N HIS A 85 -8.03 5.31 -21.56
CA HIS A 85 -7.51 3.98 -21.31
C HIS A 85 -7.04 3.81 -19.85
N GLY A 86 -6.46 4.87 -19.28
CA GLY A 86 -6.10 4.90 -17.84
C GLY A 86 -7.32 4.79 -16.93
N VAL A 87 -8.44 5.44 -17.27
CA VAL A 87 -9.73 5.23 -16.59
C VAL A 87 -10.17 3.77 -16.72
N GLY A 88 -10.06 3.15 -17.90
CA GLY A 88 -10.36 1.73 -18.08
C GLY A 88 -9.52 0.81 -17.20
N VAL A 89 -8.21 1.08 -17.07
CA VAL A 89 -7.32 0.35 -16.14
C VAL A 89 -7.75 0.54 -14.69
N LEU A 90 -8.12 1.75 -14.31
CA LEU A 90 -8.58 2.03 -12.94
C LEU A 90 -9.89 1.28 -12.63
N LEU A 91 -10.85 1.28 -13.57
CA LEU A 91 -12.08 0.50 -13.43
C LEU A 91 -11.82 -1.01 -13.35
N LEU A 92 -10.86 -1.53 -14.13
CA LEU A 92 -10.42 -2.92 -14.04
C LEU A 92 -9.86 -3.25 -12.65
N ILE A 93 -9.03 -2.38 -12.08
CA ILE A 93 -8.47 -2.57 -10.74
C ILE A 93 -9.59 -2.59 -9.69
N PHE A 94 -10.56 -1.69 -9.76
CA PHE A 94 -11.72 -1.70 -8.86
C PHE A 94 -12.59 -2.94 -9.03
N ALA A 95 -12.76 -3.45 -10.26
CA ALA A 95 -13.45 -4.71 -10.51
C ALA A 95 -12.71 -5.91 -9.90
N ILE A 96 -11.37 -5.96 -10.02
CA ILE A 96 -10.53 -6.96 -9.34
C ILE A 96 -10.73 -6.87 -7.82
N TRP A 97 -10.70 -5.69 -7.24
CA TRP A 97 -10.93 -5.45 -5.80
C TRP A 97 -12.33 -5.88 -5.33
N ALA A 98 -13.33 -5.76 -6.19
CA ALA A 98 -14.71 -6.14 -5.87
C ALA A 98 -14.90 -7.68 -5.87
N VAL A 99 -14.25 -8.39 -6.78
CA VAL A 99 -14.53 -9.80 -7.05
C VAL A 99 -13.48 -10.74 -6.46
N VAL A 100 -12.19 -10.50 -6.75
CA VAL A 100 -11.15 -11.49 -6.48
C VAL A 100 -10.89 -11.72 -4.98
N PRO A 101 -10.85 -10.70 -4.09
CA PRO A 101 -10.69 -10.93 -2.66
C PRO A 101 -11.77 -11.84 -2.07
N LYS A 102 -13.02 -11.67 -2.52
CA LYS A 102 -14.13 -12.53 -2.09
C LYS A 102 -14.00 -13.95 -2.63
N ALA A 103 -13.64 -14.09 -3.91
CA ALA A 103 -13.46 -15.40 -4.53
C ALA A 103 -12.30 -16.18 -3.88
N ALA A 104 -11.18 -15.50 -3.58
CA ALA A 104 -10.03 -16.11 -2.92
C ALA A 104 -10.37 -16.68 -1.53
N ASN A 105 -11.22 -15.96 -0.76
CA ASN A 105 -11.65 -16.42 0.57
C ASN A 105 -12.69 -17.58 0.55
N LEU A 106 -13.15 -18.00 -0.64
CA LEU A 106 -14.16 -19.08 -0.79
C LEU A 106 -13.57 -20.39 -1.33
N VAL A 107 -12.31 -20.39 -1.73
CA VAL A 107 -11.68 -21.54 -2.39
C VAL A 107 -10.53 -22.13 -1.54
N SER A 108 -9.96 -23.26 -1.99
CA SER A 108 -8.81 -23.86 -1.32
C SER A 108 -7.57 -22.95 -1.36
N PRO A 109 -6.61 -23.10 -0.43
CA PRO A 109 -5.41 -22.27 -0.37
C PRO A 109 -4.62 -22.18 -1.69
N VAL A 110 -4.52 -23.30 -2.42
CA VAL A 110 -3.84 -23.34 -3.73
C VAL A 110 -4.61 -22.55 -4.79
N ALA A 111 -5.94 -22.68 -4.81
CA ALA A 111 -6.78 -21.91 -5.74
C ALA A 111 -6.76 -20.42 -5.38
N ALA A 112 -6.77 -20.08 -4.08
CA ALA A 112 -6.62 -18.72 -3.59
C ALA A 112 -5.27 -18.12 -4.03
N PHE A 113 -4.18 -18.88 -3.94
CA PHE A 113 -2.87 -18.46 -4.45
C PHE A 113 -2.93 -18.09 -5.93
N LEU A 114 -3.55 -18.93 -6.77
CA LEU A 114 -3.65 -18.64 -8.22
C LEU A 114 -4.47 -17.38 -8.49
N LEU A 115 -5.59 -17.18 -7.78
CA LEU A 115 -6.41 -15.97 -7.88
C LEU A 115 -5.66 -14.72 -7.43
N ASN A 116 -5.00 -14.80 -6.28
CA ASN A 116 -4.22 -13.69 -5.71
C ASN A 116 -3.03 -13.33 -6.62
N PHE A 117 -2.32 -14.35 -7.15
CA PHE A 117 -1.24 -14.14 -8.10
C PHE A 117 -1.75 -13.46 -9.38
N ALA A 118 -2.82 -13.99 -9.99
CA ALA A 118 -3.39 -13.42 -11.22
C ALA A 118 -3.84 -11.96 -11.01
N ALA A 119 -4.53 -11.66 -9.89
CA ALA A 119 -4.97 -10.32 -9.56
C ALA A 119 -3.79 -9.34 -9.38
N LEU A 120 -2.81 -9.70 -8.56
CA LEU A 120 -1.63 -8.88 -8.32
C LEU A 120 -0.79 -8.69 -9.59
N PHE A 121 -0.71 -9.71 -10.43
CA PHE A 121 -0.01 -9.65 -11.70
C PHE A 121 -0.70 -8.70 -12.67
N VAL A 122 -2.03 -8.81 -12.84
CA VAL A 122 -2.80 -7.89 -13.69
C VAL A 122 -2.70 -6.46 -13.17
N ILE A 123 -2.81 -6.24 -11.85
CA ILE A 123 -2.66 -4.92 -11.23
C ILE A 123 -1.26 -4.34 -11.50
N SER A 124 -0.20 -5.13 -11.35
CA SER A 124 1.17 -4.64 -11.54
C SER A 124 1.50 -4.37 -13.01
N VAL A 125 1.04 -5.21 -13.93
CA VAL A 125 1.30 -5.05 -15.37
C VAL A 125 0.48 -3.92 -15.97
N SER A 126 -0.80 -3.79 -15.61
CA SER A 126 -1.68 -2.75 -16.14
C SER A 126 -1.47 -1.39 -15.48
N GLY A 127 -1.26 -1.38 -14.17
CA GLY A 127 -1.20 -0.16 -13.36
C GLY A 127 0.20 0.44 -13.22
N CYS A 128 1.28 -0.33 -13.46
CA CYS A 128 2.64 0.10 -13.18
C CYS A 128 3.52 0.18 -14.42
N HIS A 129 3.27 1.18 -15.26
CA HIS A 129 4.18 1.51 -16.36
C HIS A 129 5.36 2.33 -15.85
N ASN A 130 5.10 3.38 -15.10
CA ASN A 130 6.10 4.19 -14.43
C ASN A 130 6.23 3.78 -12.95
N ILE A 131 7.30 3.07 -12.63
CA ILE A 131 7.53 2.52 -11.28
C ILE A 131 7.69 3.61 -10.22
N ILE A 132 8.19 4.79 -10.61
CA ILE A 132 8.39 5.95 -9.72
C ILE A 132 7.06 6.46 -9.13
N MET A 133 5.96 6.26 -9.83
CA MET A 133 4.61 6.67 -9.38
C MET A 133 4.04 5.83 -8.23
N TYR A 134 4.70 4.72 -7.87
CA TYR A 134 4.27 3.82 -6.80
C TYR A 134 2.83 3.25 -6.93
N ASN A 135 2.28 3.22 -8.13
CA ASN A 135 0.95 2.67 -8.38
C ASN A 135 0.83 1.21 -7.93
N GLN A 136 1.89 0.40 -8.14
CA GLN A 136 1.97 -0.98 -7.71
C GLN A 136 1.79 -1.13 -6.20
N PHE A 137 2.35 -0.23 -5.40
CA PHE A 137 2.16 -0.24 -3.95
C PHE A 137 0.71 0.06 -3.57
N THR A 138 0.17 1.15 -4.09
CA THR A 138 -1.19 1.61 -3.77
C THR A 138 -2.23 0.56 -4.08
N PHE A 139 -2.19 0.00 -5.29
CA PHE A 139 -3.23 -0.92 -5.74
C PHE A 139 -3.06 -2.33 -5.20
N ALA A 140 -1.82 -2.82 -5.02
CA ALA A 140 -1.58 -4.10 -4.37
C ALA A 140 -1.94 -4.03 -2.87
N LEU A 141 -1.63 -2.93 -2.18
CA LEU A 141 -2.04 -2.73 -0.79
C LEU A 141 -3.57 -2.74 -0.66
N GLY A 142 -4.28 -2.05 -1.55
CA GLY A 142 -5.73 -2.06 -1.57
C GLY A 142 -6.30 -3.46 -1.74
N PHE A 143 -5.74 -4.26 -2.65
CA PHE A 143 -6.12 -5.66 -2.84
C PHE A 143 -5.93 -6.50 -1.57
N LEU A 144 -4.75 -6.44 -0.96
CA LEU A 144 -4.40 -7.19 0.24
C LEU A 144 -5.27 -6.81 1.45
N LEU A 145 -5.59 -5.53 1.60
CA LEU A 145 -6.49 -5.07 2.64
C LEU A 145 -7.92 -5.62 2.46
N LEU A 146 -8.44 -5.61 1.24
CA LEU A 146 -9.79 -6.12 0.94
C LEU A 146 -9.87 -7.64 1.06
N GLU A 147 -8.80 -8.35 0.78
CA GLU A 147 -8.69 -9.79 0.97
C GLU A 147 -8.67 -10.15 2.46
N GLY A 148 -7.84 -9.49 3.25
CA GLY A 148 -7.67 -9.79 4.66
C GLY A 148 -8.79 -9.28 5.58
N TYR A 149 -9.64 -8.35 5.12
CA TYR A 149 -10.84 -7.87 5.84
C TYR A 149 -12.09 -8.32 5.09
N GLU A 150 -12.44 -9.60 5.25
CA GLU A 150 -13.60 -10.19 4.58
C GLU A 150 -14.91 -9.51 5.00
N ALA A 151 -15.82 -9.32 4.05
CA ALA A 151 -17.21 -8.93 4.29
C ALA A 151 -18.17 -10.03 3.81
N LYS A 152 -19.27 -10.25 4.56
CA LYS A 152 -20.27 -11.28 4.27
C LYS A 152 -21.66 -10.67 4.21
N GLY A 153 -22.57 -11.35 3.53
CA GLY A 153 -24.00 -10.99 3.49
C GLY A 153 -24.24 -9.54 3.06
N VAL A 154 -24.95 -8.78 3.92
CA VAL A 154 -25.30 -7.37 3.66
C VAL A 154 -24.06 -6.49 3.56
N ALA A 155 -23.06 -6.70 4.43
CA ALA A 155 -21.82 -5.94 4.41
C ALA A 155 -21.06 -6.10 3.07
N PHE A 156 -21.12 -7.28 2.43
CA PHE A 156 -20.53 -7.47 1.11
C PHE A 156 -21.26 -6.68 0.01
N ARG A 157 -22.60 -6.64 0.03
CA ARG A 157 -23.37 -5.81 -0.92
C ARG A 157 -23.06 -4.32 -0.76
N GLN A 158 -22.96 -3.85 0.49
CA GLN A 158 -22.53 -2.48 0.79
C GLN A 158 -21.10 -2.22 0.33
N ARG A 159 -20.18 -3.22 0.43
CA ARG A 159 -18.82 -3.15 -0.09
C ARG A 159 -18.77 -2.93 -1.60
N LEU A 160 -19.60 -3.64 -2.35
CA LEU A 160 -19.70 -3.46 -3.80
C LEU A 160 -20.15 -2.05 -4.17
N ALA A 161 -21.18 -1.52 -3.47
CA ALA A 161 -21.65 -0.16 -3.67
C ALA A 161 -20.57 0.89 -3.31
N ALA A 162 -19.85 0.68 -2.20
CA ALA A 162 -18.76 1.55 -1.76
C ALA A 162 -17.60 1.56 -2.77
N LEU A 163 -17.21 0.39 -3.30
CA LEU A 163 -16.19 0.27 -4.34
C LEU A 163 -16.63 0.90 -5.67
N ALA A 164 -17.91 0.73 -6.06
CA ALA A 164 -18.45 1.37 -7.25
C ALA A 164 -18.42 2.90 -7.14
N LEU A 165 -18.85 3.46 -5.99
CA LEU A 165 -18.72 4.90 -5.72
C LEU A 165 -17.25 5.35 -5.75
N GLY A 166 -16.35 4.58 -5.11
CA GLY A 166 -14.92 4.84 -5.10
C GLY A 166 -14.32 4.85 -6.52
N ALA A 167 -14.71 3.89 -7.37
CA ALA A 167 -14.29 3.81 -8.76
C ALA A 167 -14.70 5.07 -9.55
N VAL A 168 -15.94 5.55 -9.36
CA VAL A 168 -16.43 6.78 -10.00
C VAL A 168 -15.63 7.98 -9.54
N ILE A 169 -15.48 8.18 -8.21
CA ILE A 169 -14.76 9.32 -7.63
C ILE A 169 -13.30 9.33 -8.11
N CYS A 170 -12.60 8.20 -8.02
CA CYS A 170 -11.20 8.09 -8.44
C CYS A 170 -11.04 8.32 -9.96
N SER A 171 -11.97 7.81 -10.78
CA SER A 171 -11.97 8.01 -12.23
C SER A 171 -12.18 9.47 -12.60
N LEU A 172 -13.09 10.17 -11.94
CA LEU A 172 -13.33 11.59 -12.16
C LEU A 172 -12.11 12.45 -11.79
N VAL A 173 -11.47 12.15 -10.65
CA VAL A 173 -10.26 12.85 -10.22
C VAL A 173 -9.10 12.57 -11.17
N TYR A 174 -8.89 11.31 -11.55
CA TYR A 174 -7.89 10.94 -12.55
C TYR A 174 -8.13 11.65 -13.89
N TRP A 175 -9.35 11.60 -14.43
CA TRP A 175 -9.73 12.27 -15.66
C TRP A 175 -9.47 13.78 -15.58
N LYS A 176 -9.95 14.45 -14.52
CA LYS A 176 -9.77 15.89 -14.33
C LYS A 176 -8.29 16.31 -14.37
N ASN A 177 -7.43 15.54 -13.72
CA ASN A 177 -6.02 15.89 -13.57
C ASN A 177 -5.19 15.57 -14.82
N HIS A 178 -5.54 14.51 -15.56
CA HIS A 178 -4.71 14.03 -16.66
C HIS A 178 -5.27 14.28 -18.07
N ARG A 179 -6.52 14.77 -18.22
CA ARG A 179 -7.16 14.99 -19.53
C ARG A 179 -6.43 15.96 -20.46
N LYS A 180 -5.60 16.84 -19.90
CA LYS A 180 -4.81 17.80 -20.70
C LYS A 180 -3.45 17.26 -21.14
N VAL A 181 -3.01 16.14 -20.57
CA VAL A 181 -1.73 15.50 -20.91
C VAL A 181 -1.92 14.63 -22.15
N LYS A 182 -1.06 14.84 -23.15
CA LYS A 182 -1.10 14.09 -24.40
C LYS A 182 -0.21 12.85 -24.29
N TYR A 183 -0.82 11.70 -24.05
CA TYR A 183 -0.13 10.41 -24.06
C TYR A 183 -0.22 9.76 -25.44
N ARG A 184 0.90 9.20 -25.92
CA ARG A 184 0.93 8.39 -27.15
C ARG A 184 0.56 6.93 -26.89
N ARG A 185 0.87 6.41 -25.71
CA ARG A 185 0.66 5.02 -25.30
C ARG A 185 -0.83 4.72 -25.11
N THR A 186 -1.24 3.51 -25.47
CA THR A 186 -2.60 2.97 -25.33
C THR A 186 -2.60 1.71 -24.48
N ALA A 187 -3.78 1.20 -24.09
CA ALA A 187 -3.89 -0.06 -23.37
C ALA A 187 -3.34 -1.28 -24.15
N GLU A 188 -3.40 -1.23 -25.50
CA GLU A 188 -2.82 -2.30 -26.34
C GLU A 188 -1.31 -2.45 -26.16
N ASN A 189 -0.61 -1.35 -25.83
CA ASN A 189 0.82 -1.37 -25.57
C ASN A 189 1.17 -2.21 -24.34
N ILE A 190 0.26 -2.36 -23.38
CA ILE A 190 0.47 -3.15 -22.15
C ILE A 190 0.91 -4.58 -22.52
N ARG A 191 0.16 -5.22 -23.45
CA ARG A 191 0.46 -6.59 -23.89
C ARG A 191 1.76 -6.66 -24.70
N LYS A 192 2.01 -5.66 -25.56
CA LYS A 192 3.20 -5.61 -26.43
C LYS A 192 4.49 -5.32 -25.63
N GLU A 193 4.38 -4.59 -24.52
CA GLU A 193 5.50 -4.19 -23.68
C GLU A 193 5.85 -5.25 -22.62
N PHE A 194 4.96 -6.22 -22.35
CA PHE A 194 5.26 -7.31 -21.46
C PHE A 194 6.20 -8.29 -22.14
N ASP A 195 7.46 -8.26 -21.72
CA ASP A 195 8.54 -9.09 -22.25
C ASP A 195 9.42 -9.57 -21.10
N LEU A 196 9.51 -10.89 -20.92
CA LEU A 196 10.33 -11.50 -19.87
C LEU A 196 11.84 -11.25 -20.02
N THR A 197 12.30 -10.74 -21.16
CA THR A 197 13.68 -10.25 -21.31
C THR A 197 13.87 -8.87 -20.65
N SER A 198 12.79 -8.14 -20.37
CA SER A 198 12.80 -6.84 -19.73
C SER A 198 12.88 -6.98 -18.19
N GLN A 199 13.76 -6.19 -17.55
CA GLN A 199 13.86 -6.14 -16.09
C GLN A 199 12.53 -5.76 -15.40
N ARG A 200 11.76 -4.83 -16.02
CA ARG A 200 10.46 -4.39 -15.50
C ARG A 200 9.47 -5.56 -15.45
N SER A 201 9.32 -6.30 -16.54
CA SER A 201 8.36 -7.41 -16.60
C SER A 201 8.74 -8.54 -15.65
N ARG A 202 10.03 -8.83 -15.50
CA ARG A 202 10.52 -9.78 -14.50
C ARG A 202 10.21 -9.33 -13.08
N TRP A 203 10.44 -8.05 -12.79
CA TRP A 203 10.10 -7.51 -11.48
C TRP A 203 8.59 -7.58 -11.23
N GLN A 204 7.72 -7.23 -12.19
CA GLN A 204 6.27 -7.34 -12.07
C GLN A 204 5.84 -8.79 -11.76
N LEU A 205 6.42 -9.75 -12.45
CA LEU A 205 6.19 -11.17 -12.20
C LEU A 205 6.69 -11.58 -10.80
N GLY A 206 7.93 -11.26 -10.46
CA GLY A 206 8.53 -11.59 -9.16
C GLY A 206 7.80 -10.94 -7.99
N PHE A 207 7.40 -9.66 -8.14
CA PHE A 207 6.61 -8.93 -7.15
C PHE A 207 5.28 -9.63 -6.86
N SER A 208 4.52 -9.96 -7.89
CA SER A 208 3.21 -10.61 -7.76
C SER A 208 3.33 -12.02 -7.20
N LEU A 209 4.33 -12.77 -7.68
CA LEU A 209 4.58 -14.13 -7.24
C LEU A 209 5.06 -14.18 -5.78
N ALA A 210 5.99 -13.29 -5.38
CA ALA A 210 6.48 -13.22 -4.02
C ALA A 210 5.36 -12.98 -2.99
N ILE A 211 4.46 -12.05 -3.31
CA ILE A 211 3.34 -11.71 -2.42
C ILE A 211 2.38 -12.91 -2.31
N ALA A 212 1.87 -13.40 -3.44
CA ALA A 212 0.86 -14.46 -3.45
C ALA A 212 1.38 -15.78 -2.84
N SER A 213 2.62 -16.18 -3.17
CA SER A 213 3.21 -17.41 -2.64
C SER A 213 3.59 -17.30 -1.15
N SER A 214 3.94 -16.10 -0.66
CA SER A 214 4.14 -15.88 0.78
C SER A 214 2.85 -16.00 1.59
N MET A 215 1.72 -15.57 1.02
CA MET A 215 0.41 -15.73 1.65
C MET A 215 0.02 -17.22 1.70
N LEU A 216 0.21 -17.95 0.60
CA LEU A 216 0.00 -19.40 0.58
C LEU A 216 0.85 -20.12 1.63
N ALA A 217 2.15 -19.81 1.68
CA ALA A 217 3.05 -20.43 2.66
C ALA A 217 2.63 -20.12 4.10
N ALA A 218 2.21 -18.89 4.37
CA ALA A 218 1.68 -18.49 5.68
C ALA A 218 0.39 -19.23 6.04
N GLU A 219 -0.52 -19.41 5.07
CA GLU A 219 -1.77 -20.14 5.26
C GLU A 219 -1.54 -21.62 5.54
N LEU A 220 -0.65 -22.27 4.78
CA LEU A 220 -0.29 -23.68 4.99
C LEU A 220 0.39 -23.93 6.35
N LEU A 221 1.06 -22.92 6.90
CA LEU A 221 1.64 -22.94 8.24
C LEU A 221 0.63 -22.54 9.34
N GLY A 222 -0.62 -22.29 8.99
CA GLY A 222 -1.67 -21.90 9.93
C GLY A 222 -1.48 -20.51 10.55
N LEU A 223 -0.71 -19.63 9.92
CA LEU A 223 -0.54 -18.25 10.40
C LEU A 223 -1.83 -17.46 10.16
N PRO A 224 -2.47 -16.93 11.21
CA PRO A 224 -3.62 -16.09 11.03
C PRO A 224 -3.24 -14.76 10.38
N ARG A 225 -4.19 -14.13 9.66
CA ARG A 225 -3.99 -12.86 8.95
C ARG A 225 -2.84 -12.89 7.93
N THR A 226 -2.88 -13.82 7.00
CA THR A 226 -1.91 -13.98 5.90
C THR A 226 -1.64 -12.70 5.12
N MET A 227 -2.63 -11.79 5.04
CA MET A 227 -2.47 -10.46 4.46
C MET A 227 -1.32 -9.65 5.09
N TRP A 228 -1.02 -9.83 6.39
CA TRP A 228 0.09 -9.13 7.03
C TRP A 228 1.45 -9.60 6.51
N VAL A 229 1.54 -10.88 6.18
CA VAL A 229 2.72 -11.46 5.51
C VAL A 229 2.81 -10.87 4.10
N GLY A 230 1.73 -10.91 3.33
CA GLY A 230 1.66 -10.33 1.98
C GLY A 230 2.04 -8.84 1.95
N ILE A 231 1.48 -8.01 2.85
CA ILE A 231 1.82 -6.59 2.97
C ILE A 231 3.30 -6.39 3.34
N SER A 232 3.86 -7.24 4.19
CA SER A 232 5.26 -7.14 4.58
C SER A 232 6.19 -7.50 3.45
N VAL A 233 5.94 -8.60 2.73
CA VAL A 233 6.68 -8.99 1.52
C VAL A 233 6.55 -7.93 0.44
N MET A 234 5.32 -7.44 0.16
CA MET A 234 5.07 -6.35 -0.77
C MET A 234 5.94 -5.12 -0.46
N SER A 235 5.99 -4.70 0.80
CA SER A 235 6.74 -3.51 1.20
C SER A 235 8.25 -3.62 1.01
N MET A 236 8.79 -4.84 1.01
CA MET A 236 10.20 -5.12 0.75
C MET A 236 10.52 -5.24 -0.74
N THR A 237 9.58 -5.78 -1.53
CA THR A 237 9.77 -6.07 -2.97
C THR A 237 9.23 -5.00 -3.91
N VAL A 238 8.60 -3.94 -3.39
CA VAL A 238 7.94 -2.89 -4.17
C VAL A 238 8.90 -2.04 -5.02
N MET A 239 10.16 -1.97 -4.64
CA MET A 239 11.15 -1.16 -5.34
C MET A 239 11.88 -1.98 -6.41
N PHE A 240 11.92 -1.43 -7.62
CA PHE A 240 12.50 -2.09 -8.78
C PHE A 240 14.03 -2.30 -8.68
N ARG A 241 14.75 -1.31 -8.13
CA ARG A 241 16.21 -1.30 -8.08
C ARG A 241 16.80 -1.27 -6.67
N GLU A 242 15.96 -1.07 -5.65
CA GLU A 242 16.43 -1.11 -4.27
C GLU A 242 16.69 -2.54 -3.85
N ASP A 243 17.72 -2.70 -3.05
CA ASP A 243 18.04 -3.98 -2.43
C ASP A 243 16.95 -4.37 -1.44
N VAL A 244 16.27 -5.47 -1.71
CA VAL A 244 15.30 -6.10 -0.80
C VAL A 244 15.91 -6.30 0.58
N PHE A 245 17.21 -6.61 0.64
CA PHE A 245 17.96 -6.80 1.88
C PHE A 245 18.00 -5.55 2.76
N TYR A 246 18.11 -4.34 2.18
CA TYR A 246 18.05 -3.10 2.94
C TYR A 246 16.72 -2.93 3.69
N ARG A 247 15.59 -3.26 3.03
CA ARG A 247 14.25 -3.19 3.63
C ARG A 247 13.99 -4.36 4.57
N ALA A 248 14.44 -5.56 4.23
CA ALA A 248 14.32 -6.76 5.04
C ALA A 248 15.00 -6.60 6.42
N LYS A 249 16.24 -6.10 6.45
CA LYS A 249 16.95 -5.80 7.71
C LYS A 249 16.19 -4.84 8.64
N ARG A 250 15.32 -4.02 8.10
CA ARG A 250 14.57 -3.00 8.84
C ARG A 250 13.15 -3.43 9.19
N ARG A 251 12.55 -4.30 8.38
CA ARG A 251 11.13 -4.63 8.53
C ARG A 251 10.81 -5.28 9.88
N ALA A 252 11.49 -6.35 10.23
CA ALA A 252 11.22 -7.07 11.47
C ALA A 252 11.64 -6.27 12.71
N PRO A 253 12.86 -5.72 12.84
CA PRO A 253 13.27 -4.97 14.03
C PRO A 253 12.40 -3.73 14.29
N PHE A 254 12.19 -2.90 13.26
CA PHE A 254 11.40 -1.68 13.44
C PHE A 254 9.89 -1.97 13.57
N GLY A 255 9.40 -3.09 13.03
CA GLY A 255 8.07 -3.59 13.33
C GLY A 255 7.93 -3.99 14.80
N ALA A 256 8.93 -4.66 15.37
CA ALA A 256 8.96 -4.99 16.79
C ALA A 256 9.00 -3.75 17.69
N VAL A 257 9.82 -2.74 17.33
CA VAL A 257 9.83 -1.44 18.04
C VAL A 257 8.43 -0.80 17.98
N GLY A 258 7.73 -0.85 16.84
CA GLY A 258 6.36 -0.37 16.74
C GLY A 258 5.37 -1.13 17.62
N CYS A 259 5.56 -2.45 17.78
CA CYS A 259 4.77 -3.27 18.70
C CYS A 259 5.00 -2.90 20.17
N VAL A 260 6.26 -2.69 20.57
CA VAL A 260 6.59 -2.21 21.92
C VAL A 260 5.97 -0.84 22.17
N LEU A 261 6.11 0.09 21.22
CA LEU A 261 5.49 1.42 21.32
C LEU A 261 3.96 1.32 21.44
N PHE A 262 3.32 0.40 20.70
CA PHE A 262 1.89 0.14 20.81
C PHE A 262 1.53 -0.31 22.23
N LEU A 263 2.22 -1.29 22.82
CA LEU A 263 1.96 -1.77 24.19
C LEU A 263 2.13 -0.65 25.21
N LEU A 264 3.19 0.16 25.09
CA LEU A 264 3.42 1.29 25.99
C LEU A 264 2.23 2.28 25.92
N ILE A 265 1.80 2.67 24.73
CA ILE A 265 0.66 3.57 24.56
C ILE A 265 -0.60 2.91 25.10
N TYR A 266 -0.87 1.64 24.76
CA TYR A 266 -2.08 0.93 25.12
C TYR A 266 -2.27 0.81 26.65
N TYR A 267 -1.19 0.57 27.42
CA TYR A 267 -1.27 0.43 28.87
C TYR A 267 -1.10 1.74 29.64
N LEU A 268 -0.47 2.76 29.06
CA LEU A 268 -0.28 4.06 29.74
C LEU A 268 -1.42 5.03 29.49
N VAL A 269 -2.15 4.87 28.39
CA VAL A 269 -3.20 5.81 27.97
C VAL A 269 -4.57 5.28 28.44
N PRO A 270 -5.48 6.14 28.95
CA PRO A 270 -6.84 5.74 29.32
C PRO A 270 -7.58 5.05 28.17
N VAL A 271 -8.42 4.07 28.48
CA VAL A 271 -9.18 3.26 27.50
C VAL A 271 -10.01 4.12 26.54
N SER A 272 -10.54 5.24 27.01
CA SER A 272 -11.28 6.21 26.18
C SER A 272 -10.48 6.81 25.02
N LEU A 273 -9.15 6.79 25.11
CA LEU A 273 -8.25 7.30 24.07
C LEU A 273 -7.69 6.22 23.14
N HIS A 274 -7.92 4.94 23.41
CA HIS A 274 -7.45 3.84 22.55
C HIS A 274 -7.88 3.95 21.09
N PRO A 275 -9.11 4.38 20.75
CA PRO A 275 -9.52 4.56 19.35
C PRO A 275 -8.64 5.52 18.54
N TYR A 276 -7.92 6.42 19.21
CA TYR A 276 -7.05 7.40 18.58
C TYR A 276 -5.62 6.89 18.31
N ILE A 277 -5.26 5.67 18.76
CA ILE A 277 -3.93 5.08 18.52
C ILE A 277 -3.63 4.99 17.02
N GLY A 278 -4.63 4.62 16.21
CA GLY A 278 -4.50 4.61 14.75
C GLY A 278 -4.19 5.99 14.16
N ILE A 279 -4.80 7.04 14.70
CA ILE A 279 -4.56 8.44 14.28
C ILE A 279 -3.14 8.86 14.63
N LEU A 280 -2.65 8.53 15.84
CA LEU A 280 -1.26 8.76 16.24
C LEU A 280 -0.29 8.08 15.27
N GLY A 281 -0.59 6.84 14.88
CA GLY A 281 0.15 6.13 13.83
C GLY A 281 0.18 6.91 12.52
N GLY A 282 -0.96 7.39 12.05
CA GLY A 282 -1.08 8.20 10.84
C GLY A 282 -0.27 9.51 10.89
N ILE A 283 -0.32 10.24 12.01
CA ILE A 283 0.48 11.45 12.26
C ILE A 283 1.97 11.12 12.20
N GLY A 284 2.39 10.03 12.90
CA GLY A 284 3.76 9.56 12.89
C GLY A 284 4.26 9.20 11.49
N VAL A 285 3.45 8.53 10.68
CA VAL A 285 3.76 8.26 9.25
C VAL A 285 3.93 9.54 8.47
N GLY A 286 3.04 10.53 8.66
CA GLY A 286 3.13 11.83 8.01
C GLY A 286 4.44 12.58 8.30
N PHE A 287 5.00 12.40 9.49
CA PHE A 287 6.31 12.95 9.87
C PHE A 287 7.49 12.04 9.49
N SER A 288 7.25 10.83 8.96
CA SER A 288 8.30 9.85 8.69
C SER A 288 8.87 10.00 7.29
N ALA A 289 10.16 10.31 7.21
CA ALA A 289 10.90 10.41 5.94
C ALA A 289 11.61 9.08 5.56
N SER A 290 11.80 8.15 6.50
CA SER A 290 12.50 6.89 6.26
C SER A 290 11.58 5.68 6.42
N TYR A 291 11.93 4.58 5.75
CA TYR A 291 11.22 3.31 5.82
C TYR A 291 11.10 2.77 7.25
N SER A 292 12.15 2.94 8.07
CA SER A 292 12.18 2.50 9.46
C SER A 292 11.10 3.16 10.30
N TRP A 293 11.03 4.49 10.27
CA TRP A 293 10.00 5.24 11.00
C TRP A 293 8.60 4.97 10.49
N GLN A 294 8.42 4.87 9.17
CA GLN A 294 7.13 4.46 8.57
C GLN A 294 6.70 3.08 9.07
N THR A 295 7.64 2.13 9.22
CA THR A 295 7.33 0.78 9.72
C THR A 295 6.87 0.81 11.17
N ILE A 296 7.51 1.61 12.03
CA ILE A 296 7.11 1.78 13.44
C ILE A 296 5.66 2.29 13.51
N PHE A 297 5.39 3.42 12.89
CA PHE A 297 4.10 4.09 13.02
C PHE A 297 2.96 3.36 12.30
N ASN A 298 3.22 2.73 11.15
CA ASN A 298 2.24 1.88 10.49
C ASN A 298 1.83 0.65 11.32
N THR A 299 2.69 0.22 12.25
CA THR A 299 2.40 -0.91 13.14
C THR A 299 1.31 -0.53 14.15
N LEU A 300 1.26 0.71 14.65
CA LEU A 300 0.31 1.14 15.68
C LEU A 300 -1.15 0.89 15.27
N GLY A 301 -1.57 1.40 14.11
CA GLY A 301 -2.93 1.23 13.64
C GLY A 301 -3.29 -0.23 13.34
N ALA A 302 -2.36 -0.97 12.71
CA ALA A 302 -2.59 -2.38 12.37
C ALA A 302 -2.75 -3.26 13.63
N VAL A 303 -1.90 -3.07 14.63
CA VAL A 303 -1.95 -3.84 15.89
C VAL A 303 -3.15 -3.42 16.72
N TYR A 304 -3.51 -2.13 16.75
CA TYR A 304 -4.71 -1.67 17.45
C TYR A 304 -5.97 -2.37 16.92
N ILE A 305 -6.19 -2.39 15.60
CA ILE A 305 -7.35 -3.07 15.01
C ILE A 305 -7.34 -4.57 15.36
N ALA A 306 -6.18 -5.22 15.31
CA ALA A 306 -6.09 -6.64 15.64
C ALA A 306 -6.26 -6.93 17.13
N SER A 307 -5.92 -5.99 18.00
CA SER A 307 -6.06 -6.17 19.45
C SER A 307 -7.50 -6.34 19.91
N ALA A 308 -8.46 -5.84 19.13
CA ALA A 308 -9.88 -6.07 19.36
C ALA A 308 -10.30 -7.56 19.20
N ILE A 309 -9.52 -8.33 18.41
CA ILE A 309 -9.82 -9.75 18.13
C ILE A 309 -8.93 -10.68 18.93
N PHE A 310 -7.63 -10.38 19.02
CA PHE A 310 -6.60 -11.27 19.61
C PHE A 310 -6.09 -10.79 20.97
N GLY A 311 -6.64 -9.70 21.49
CA GLY A 311 -6.05 -8.98 22.64
C GLY A 311 -4.74 -8.26 22.26
N PRO A 312 -4.24 -7.37 23.12
CA PRO A 312 -3.05 -6.56 22.81
C PRO A 312 -1.79 -7.42 22.63
N TRP A 313 -1.55 -8.38 23.48
CA TRP A 313 -0.39 -9.29 23.39
C TRP A 313 -0.48 -10.24 22.20
N GLY A 314 -1.68 -10.83 21.96
CA GLY A 314 -1.90 -11.70 20.80
C GLY A 314 -1.67 -10.98 19.47
N ALA A 315 -2.16 -9.75 19.34
CA ALA A 315 -1.94 -8.92 18.16
C ALA A 315 -0.46 -8.58 17.94
N VAL A 316 0.26 -8.28 19.01
CA VAL A 316 1.72 -7.99 18.97
C VAL A 316 2.50 -9.22 18.54
N LEU A 317 2.28 -10.37 19.19
CA LEU A 317 2.97 -11.61 18.84
C LEU A 317 2.72 -12.00 17.39
N LEU A 318 1.46 -11.93 16.95
CA LEU A 318 1.09 -12.20 15.58
C LEU A 318 1.78 -11.25 14.60
N ARG A 319 1.87 -9.95 14.94
CA ARG A 319 2.54 -8.96 14.09
C ARG A 319 4.05 -9.20 13.96
N ILE A 320 4.70 -9.54 15.07
CA ILE A 320 6.13 -9.88 15.08
C ILE A 320 6.38 -11.14 14.25
N THR A 321 5.61 -12.22 14.49
CA THR A 321 5.73 -13.48 13.75
C THR A 321 5.53 -13.26 12.26
N ALA A 322 4.48 -12.53 11.87
CA ALA A 322 4.23 -12.22 10.46
C ALA A 322 5.38 -11.43 9.81
N ASN A 323 5.96 -10.45 10.50
CA ASN A 323 7.08 -9.67 9.99
C ASN A 323 8.37 -10.51 9.88
N VAL A 324 8.67 -11.36 10.87
CA VAL A 324 9.85 -12.25 10.84
C VAL A 324 9.72 -13.26 9.71
N PHE A 325 8.58 -13.93 9.62
CA PHE A 325 8.29 -14.88 8.54
C PHE A 325 8.39 -14.22 7.16
N ALA A 326 7.72 -13.07 6.98
CA ALA A 326 7.76 -12.33 5.73
C ALA A 326 9.18 -11.90 5.34
N THR A 327 10.00 -11.53 6.32
CA THR A 327 11.40 -11.12 6.08
C THR A 327 12.24 -12.30 5.60
N ALA A 328 12.16 -13.45 6.28
CA ALA A 328 12.86 -14.68 5.88
C ALA A 328 12.39 -15.15 4.50
N TYR A 329 11.07 -15.12 4.27
CA TYR A 329 10.48 -15.50 3.00
C TYR A 329 10.95 -14.62 1.84
N ALA A 330 10.91 -13.28 2.01
CA ALA A 330 11.31 -12.34 0.97
C ALA A 330 12.79 -12.50 0.58
N LEU A 331 13.67 -12.74 1.55
CA LEU A 331 15.09 -12.99 1.30
C LEU A 331 15.30 -14.31 0.55
N GLY A 332 14.70 -15.40 1.02
CA GLY A 332 14.78 -16.70 0.34
C GLY A 332 14.22 -16.67 -1.08
N PHE A 333 13.04 -16.05 -1.26
CA PHE A 333 12.41 -15.88 -2.56
C PHE A 333 13.32 -15.09 -3.51
N GLN A 334 13.90 -13.97 -3.04
CA GLN A 334 14.78 -13.13 -3.85
C GLN A 334 16.01 -13.88 -4.35
N GLU A 335 16.62 -14.71 -3.50
CA GLU A 335 17.79 -15.52 -3.91
C GLU A 335 17.43 -16.60 -4.94
N ILE A 336 16.29 -17.28 -4.74
CA ILE A 336 15.79 -18.27 -5.69
C ILE A 336 15.42 -17.60 -7.02
N PHE A 337 14.68 -16.48 -6.95
CA PHE A 337 14.25 -15.78 -8.14
C PHE A 337 15.41 -15.20 -8.96
N LYS A 338 16.46 -14.69 -8.31
CA LYS A 338 17.70 -14.26 -8.98
C LYS A 338 18.35 -15.41 -9.73
N LYS A 339 18.51 -16.58 -9.09
CA LYS A 339 19.10 -17.76 -9.73
C LYS A 339 18.33 -18.22 -10.96
N ILE A 340 16.99 -18.20 -10.89
CA ILE A 340 16.14 -18.55 -12.04
C ILE A 340 16.25 -17.48 -13.12
N ALA A 341 16.24 -16.21 -12.76
CA ALA A 341 16.29 -15.10 -13.69
C ALA A 341 17.60 -15.00 -14.51
N VAL A 342 18.72 -15.51 -13.97
CA VAL A 342 20.01 -15.56 -14.68
C VAL A 342 19.94 -16.45 -15.93
N HIS A 343 19.10 -17.49 -15.94
CA HIS A 343 18.96 -18.39 -17.10
C HIS A 343 18.20 -17.75 -18.28
N PHE A 344 17.60 -16.59 -18.08
CA PHE A 344 16.92 -15.86 -19.15
C PHE A 344 17.75 -14.63 -19.54
N PRO A 345 18.19 -14.47 -20.81
CA PRO A 345 18.98 -13.33 -21.23
C PRO A 345 18.24 -12.02 -20.97
N CYS A 346 18.88 -11.09 -20.27
CA CYS A 346 18.33 -9.77 -20.00
C CYS A 346 18.73 -8.83 -21.12
N ARG A 347 17.79 -8.28 -21.86
CA ARG A 347 18.02 -7.22 -22.82
C ARG A 347 17.91 -5.88 -22.05
N GLU A 348 19.06 -5.25 -21.77
CA GLU A 348 19.05 -3.86 -21.28
C GLU A 348 18.50 -2.96 -22.39
N ARG A 349 17.21 -2.67 -22.36
CA ARG A 349 16.69 -1.49 -23.05
C ARG A 349 16.87 -0.32 -22.09
N SER A 350 17.74 0.61 -22.45
CA SER A 350 17.80 1.94 -21.84
C SER A 350 16.38 2.51 -21.77
N PHE A 351 15.95 2.90 -20.59
CA PHE A 351 14.71 3.64 -20.40
C PHE A 351 14.97 5.07 -20.93
N GLU A 352 14.67 5.34 -22.17
CA GLU A 352 14.42 6.67 -22.73
C GLU A 352 12.93 7.01 -22.62
#